data_14b89f3518e1f09dfa0ab4a0b1458c4f
#
_entry.id   14b89f3518e1f09dfa0ab4a0b1458c4f
#
_cell.length_a   1.000
_cell.length_b   1.000
_cell.length_c   1.000
_cell.angle_alpha   90.00
_cell.angle_beta   90.00
_cell.angle_gamma   90.00
#
_symmetry.space_group_name_H-M   'P 1'
#
loop_
_entity.id
_entity.type
_entity.pdbx_description
1 polymer ?
#
loop_
_entity_poly.entity_id
_entity_poly.type
_entity_poly.pdbx_seq_one_letter_code
_entity_poly.pdbx_strand_id
1 'polypeptide(L)'
;MEKIIVNGRKNGQKIEIACSNLVMGAGDFLRADNMDFAGPVLDQYFEMGGNIFDTARHYRHSEKAIGAWMNMRGNRDSVIIQTKGGHPVREASDVPRVTPEAIHEDISVSLDTLQTDHVELFALHRDNPDVEVGPIMEAMHKEVEDGRVYAIGLSNWELPRIIEANEYAV
;
A
#
# COMPACT_ATOMS: atom_id res chain seq x y z
N MET A 1 -16.30 -7.70 12.03
CA MET A 1 -15.28 -8.68 11.52
C MET A 1 -14.23 -8.92 12.58
N GLU A 2 -13.65 -10.11 12.63
CA GLU A 2 -12.47 -10.38 13.46
C GLU A 2 -11.30 -9.53 13.04
N LYS A 3 -10.36 -9.28 13.97
CA LYS A 3 -9.15 -8.52 13.70
C LYS A 3 -7.92 -9.41 13.76
N ILE A 4 -7.00 -9.19 12.83
CA ILE A 4 -5.63 -9.71 12.87
C ILE A 4 -4.67 -8.55 13.12
N ILE A 5 -3.57 -8.84 13.78
CA ILE A 5 -2.57 -7.82 14.10
C ILE A 5 -1.42 -7.90 13.12
N VAL A 6 -1.12 -6.79 12.48
CA VAL A 6 0.10 -6.57 11.72
C VAL A 6 1.02 -5.66 12.53
N ASN A 7 2.26 -6.09 12.73
CA ASN A 7 3.24 -5.26 13.42
C ASN A 7 3.83 -4.22 12.47
N GLY A 8 3.92 -2.98 12.92
CA GLY A 8 4.48 -1.88 12.16
C GLY A 8 5.31 -0.94 13.04
N ARG A 9 5.75 0.17 12.43
CA ARG A 9 6.44 1.27 13.13
C ARG A 9 5.81 2.60 12.76
N LYS A 10 5.67 3.48 13.75
CA LYS A 10 5.25 4.87 13.57
C LYS A 10 6.16 5.75 14.41
N ASN A 11 6.81 6.72 13.78
CA ASN A 11 7.76 7.63 14.47
C ASN A 11 8.82 6.86 15.31
N GLY A 12 9.37 5.79 14.74
CA GLY A 12 10.38 4.94 15.39
C GLY A 12 9.83 3.96 16.44
N GLN A 13 8.57 4.07 16.85
CA GLN A 13 7.95 3.20 17.86
C GLN A 13 7.24 2.02 17.20
N LYS A 14 7.31 0.85 17.84
CA LYS A 14 6.52 -0.32 17.41
C LYS A 14 5.05 -0.05 17.67
N ILE A 15 4.21 -0.38 16.70
CA ILE A 15 2.76 -0.29 16.78
C ILE A 15 2.10 -1.59 16.33
N GLU A 16 0.89 -1.81 16.78
CA GLU A 16 0.00 -2.88 16.32
C GLU A 16 -1.08 -2.28 15.41
N ILE A 17 -1.20 -2.79 14.21
CA ILE A 17 -2.19 -2.38 13.21
C ILE A 17 -3.28 -3.44 13.20
N ALA A 18 -4.45 -3.13 13.74
CA ALA A 18 -5.57 -4.07 13.87
C ALA A 18 -6.40 -4.11 12.57
N CYS A 19 -6.04 -4.98 11.65
CA CYS A 19 -6.71 -5.18 10.36
C CYS A 19 -7.91 -6.12 10.49
N SER A 20 -8.99 -5.87 9.76
CA SER A 20 -10.05 -6.87 9.58
C SER A 20 -9.50 -8.11 8.86
N ASN A 21 -9.96 -9.29 9.25
CA ASN A 21 -9.55 -10.56 8.66
C ASN A 21 -10.02 -10.75 7.20
N LEU A 22 -10.92 -9.90 6.73
CA LEU A 22 -11.34 -9.80 5.33
C LEU A 22 -10.87 -8.44 4.79
N VAL A 23 -10.19 -8.45 3.65
CA VAL A 23 -9.62 -7.29 2.97
C VAL A 23 -10.49 -6.91 1.79
N MET A 24 -10.77 -5.61 1.61
CA MET A 24 -11.46 -5.09 0.44
C MET A 24 -10.45 -4.86 -0.68
N GLY A 25 -10.41 -5.75 -1.66
CA GLY A 25 -9.61 -5.55 -2.87
C GLY A 25 -10.28 -4.54 -3.82
N ALA A 26 -9.64 -3.41 -4.04
CA ALA A 26 -10.20 -2.32 -4.84
C ALA A 26 -10.09 -2.54 -6.36
N GLY A 27 -9.01 -3.17 -6.83
CA GLY A 27 -8.76 -3.40 -8.27
C GLY A 27 -8.98 -2.14 -9.11
N ASP A 28 -9.45 -2.33 -10.33
CA ASP A 28 -9.79 -1.23 -11.27
C ASP A 28 -11.27 -0.86 -11.28
N PHE A 29 -12.11 -1.53 -10.49
CA PHE A 29 -13.56 -1.30 -10.52
C PHE A 29 -14.03 -0.11 -9.68
N LEU A 30 -13.29 0.26 -8.63
CA LEU A 30 -13.55 1.47 -7.86
C LEU A 30 -12.98 2.68 -8.57
N ARG A 31 -13.84 3.62 -8.92
CA ARG A 31 -13.48 4.78 -9.73
C ARG A 31 -13.99 6.08 -9.11
N ALA A 32 -13.13 7.09 -9.04
CA ALA A 32 -13.49 8.41 -8.53
C ALA A 32 -14.46 9.18 -9.44
N ASP A 33 -14.54 8.82 -10.72
CA ASP A 33 -15.53 9.36 -11.65
C ASP A 33 -16.89 8.64 -11.59
N ASN A 34 -17.04 7.66 -10.70
CA ASN A 34 -18.28 6.92 -10.45
C ASN A 34 -18.48 6.69 -8.94
N MET A 35 -18.47 7.75 -8.15
CA MET A 35 -18.64 7.67 -6.70
C MET A 35 -20.04 7.23 -6.27
N ASP A 36 -21.05 7.37 -7.13
CA ASP A 36 -22.41 6.83 -6.90
C ASP A 36 -22.40 5.30 -6.79
N PHE A 37 -21.43 4.64 -7.40
CA PHE A 37 -21.18 3.21 -7.25
C PHE A 37 -20.12 2.91 -6.18
N ALA A 38 -18.94 3.56 -6.27
CA ALA A 38 -17.81 3.26 -5.40
C ALA A 38 -18.11 3.61 -3.93
N GLY A 39 -18.77 4.73 -3.66
CA GLY A 39 -19.09 5.16 -2.30
C GLY A 39 -19.91 4.13 -1.51
N PRO A 40 -21.10 3.71 -1.99
CA PRO A 40 -21.89 2.68 -1.32
C PRO A 40 -21.18 1.34 -1.11
N VAL A 41 -20.33 0.92 -2.05
CA VAL A 41 -19.54 -0.33 -1.91
C VAL A 41 -18.54 -0.21 -0.76
N LEU A 42 -17.81 0.91 -0.69
CA LEU A 42 -16.85 1.18 0.38
C LEU A 42 -17.55 1.35 1.74
N ASP A 43 -18.68 2.07 1.77
CA ASP A 43 -19.51 2.25 2.96
C ASP A 43 -19.99 0.91 3.51
N GLN A 44 -20.57 0.07 2.65
CA GLN A 44 -21.09 -1.24 3.07
C GLN A 44 -20.01 -2.12 3.69
N TYR A 45 -18.82 -2.20 3.06
CA TYR A 45 -17.71 -2.96 3.63
C TYR A 45 -17.28 -2.40 5.00
N PHE A 46 -17.16 -1.08 5.11
CA PHE A 46 -16.77 -0.41 6.35
C PHE A 46 -17.81 -0.61 7.46
N GLU A 47 -19.11 -0.46 7.17
CA GLU A 47 -20.23 -0.69 8.09
C GLU A 47 -20.30 -2.15 8.60
N MET A 48 -19.86 -3.11 7.79
CA MET A 48 -19.75 -4.52 8.20
C MET A 48 -18.54 -4.78 9.13
N GLY A 49 -17.78 -3.75 9.50
CA GLY A 49 -16.61 -3.83 10.38
C GLY A 49 -15.30 -4.11 9.65
N GLY A 50 -15.29 -4.03 8.32
CA GLY A 50 -14.08 -4.01 7.51
C GLY A 50 -13.34 -2.69 7.66
N ASN A 51 -12.01 -2.70 7.68
CA ASN A 51 -11.24 -1.47 7.80
C ASN A 51 -9.96 -1.43 6.95
N ILE A 52 -9.64 -2.51 6.24
CA ILE A 52 -8.45 -2.56 5.38
C ILE A 52 -8.83 -2.62 3.90
N PHE A 53 -8.27 -1.70 3.11
CA PHE A 53 -8.51 -1.56 1.68
C PHE A 53 -7.21 -1.80 0.93
N ASP A 54 -7.21 -2.82 0.07
CA ASP A 54 -6.08 -3.18 -0.78
C ASP A 54 -6.20 -2.52 -2.15
N THR A 55 -5.23 -1.70 -2.48
CA THR A 55 -5.12 -0.99 -3.74
C THR A 55 -3.70 -1.08 -4.30
N ALA A 56 -3.40 -0.35 -5.35
CA ALA A 56 -2.08 -0.17 -5.91
C ALA A 56 -2.03 1.05 -6.83
N ARG A 57 -0.88 1.73 -6.88
CA ARG A 57 -0.62 2.80 -7.85
C ARG A 57 -0.94 2.37 -9.29
N HIS A 58 -0.64 1.12 -9.65
CA HIS A 58 -0.91 0.55 -10.97
C HIS A 58 -2.42 0.39 -11.29
N TYR A 59 -3.30 0.35 -10.28
CA TYR A 59 -4.76 0.21 -10.48
C TYR A 59 -5.45 1.52 -10.89
N ARG A 60 -4.74 2.53 -11.34
CA ARG A 60 -5.16 3.78 -11.98
C ARG A 60 -6.21 4.61 -11.24
N HIS A 61 -7.31 4.00 -10.78
CA HIS A 61 -8.51 4.70 -10.34
C HIS A 61 -8.82 4.49 -8.87
N SER A 62 -8.47 3.33 -8.31
CA SER A 62 -8.92 2.92 -6.98
C SER A 62 -8.30 3.73 -5.85
N GLU A 63 -7.01 4.12 -5.93
CA GLU A 63 -6.42 5.03 -4.94
C GLU A 63 -7.17 6.35 -4.89
N LYS A 64 -7.48 6.94 -6.05
CA LYS A 64 -8.23 8.20 -6.13
C LYS A 64 -9.67 8.05 -5.60
N ALA A 65 -10.32 6.90 -5.85
CA ALA A 65 -11.67 6.64 -5.35
C ALA A 65 -11.67 6.48 -3.82
N ILE A 66 -10.70 5.74 -3.27
CA ILE A 66 -10.55 5.55 -1.82
C ILE A 66 -10.22 6.88 -1.13
N GLY A 67 -9.28 7.67 -1.68
CA GLY A 67 -8.94 9.00 -1.16
C GLY A 67 -10.14 9.95 -1.13
N ALA A 68 -10.90 10.02 -2.23
CA ALA A 68 -12.12 10.81 -2.30
C ALA A 68 -13.18 10.35 -1.28
N TRP A 69 -13.36 9.04 -1.13
CA TRP A 69 -14.30 8.46 -0.15
C TRP A 69 -13.88 8.78 1.29
N MET A 70 -12.60 8.62 1.64
CA MET A 70 -12.09 8.96 2.97
C MET A 70 -12.33 10.43 3.31
N ASN A 71 -12.08 11.33 2.37
CA ASN A 71 -12.36 12.77 2.54
C ASN A 71 -13.85 13.08 2.70
N MET A 72 -14.70 12.45 1.89
CA MET A 72 -16.15 12.63 1.99
C MET A 72 -16.72 12.15 3.32
N ARG A 73 -16.14 11.12 3.92
CA ARG A 73 -16.60 10.51 5.19
C ARG A 73 -15.86 11.02 6.42
N GLY A 74 -14.71 11.67 6.25
CA GLY A 74 -13.87 12.12 7.37
C GLY A 74 -13.37 10.96 8.24
N ASN A 75 -13.11 9.79 7.63
CA ASN A 75 -12.85 8.55 8.35
C ASN A 75 -11.41 8.00 8.20
N ARG A 76 -10.47 8.83 7.73
CA ARG A 76 -9.07 8.40 7.49
C ARG A 76 -8.45 7.64 8.67
N ASP A 77 -8.64 8.13 9.89
CA ASP A 77 -8.07 7.54 11.10
C ASP A 77 -8.65 6.17 11.47
N SER A 78 -9.75 5.78 10.84
CA SER A 78 -10.43 4.49 11.07
C SER A 78 -10.17 3.49 9.94
N VAL A 79 -9.41 3.90 8.91
CA VAL A 79 -9.15 3.14 7.69
C VAL A 79 -7.69 2.73 7.64
N ILE A 80 -7.44 1.50 7.25
CA ILE A 80 -6.10 0.96 6.96
C ILE A 80 -5.97 0.85 5.46
N ILE A 81 -4.96 1.52 4.92
CA ILE A 81 -4.64 1.47 3.50
C ILE A 81 -3.46 0.54 3.28
N GLN A 82 -3.65 -0.45 2.42
CA GLN A 82 -2.59 -1.22 1.81
C GLN A 82 -2.48 -0.82 0.35
N THR A 83 -1.38 -0.18 -0.05
CA THR A 83 -1.10 0.11 -1.46
C THR A 83 0.20 -0.52 -1.92
N LYS A 84 0.47 -0.45 -3.21
CA LYS A 84 1.63 -1.11 -3.84
C LYS A 84 2.25 -0.21 -4.91
N GLY A 85 3.58 -0.21 -4.96
CA GLY A 85 4.39 0.42 -6.01
C GLY A 85 5.40 -0.56 -6.64
N GLY A 86 6.33 -0.05 -7.42
CA GLY A 86 7.34 -0.87 -8.08
C GLY A 86 6.81 -1.69 -9.26
N HIS A 87 5.63 -1.36 -9.80
CA HIS A 87 5.10 -1.97 -11.01
C HIS A 87 5.55 -1.17 -12.24
N PRO A 88 6.06 -1.81 -13.31
CA PRO A 88 6.34 -1.11 -14.56
C PRO A 88 5.16 -0.27 -15.05
N VAL A 89 5.45 0.89 -15.62
CA VAL A 89 4.42 1.70 -16.25
C VAL A 89 4.05 1.11 -17.61
N ARG A 90 2.81 1.37 -18.06
CA ARG A 90 2.28 0.76 -19.29
C ARG A 90 3.11 1.11 -20.53
N GLU A 91 3.59 2.35 -20.58
CA GLU A 91 4.35 2.91 -21.70
C GLU A 91 5.78 2.33 -21.76
N ALA A 92 6.26 1.71 -20.68
CA ALA A 92 7.57 1.08 -20.55
C ALA A 92 7.44 -0.19 -19.68
N SER A 93 6.66 -1.15 -20.17
CA SER A 93 6.29 -2.38 -19.43
C SER A 93 7.46 -3.34 -19.19
N ASP A 94 8.53 -3.18 -19.91
CA ASP A 94 9.81 -3.91 -19.83
C ASP A 94 10.84 -3.25 -18.90
N VAL A 95 10.54 -2.04 -18.38
CA VAL A 95 11.43 -1.31 -17.48
C VAL A 95 11.02 -1.57 -16.03
N PRO A 96 11.82 -2.31 -15.25
CA PRO A 96 11.56 -2.51 -13.83
C PRO A 96 11.56 -1.19 -13.06
N ARG A 97 10.68 -1.08 -12.04
CA ARG A 97 10.57 0.10 -11.18
C ARG A 97 10.90 -0.20 -9.71
N VAL A 98 11.62 -1.28 -9.45
CA VAL A 98 12.07 -1.65 -8.10
C VAL A 98 13.50 -1.12 -7.93
N THR A 99 13.60 0.20 -7.77
CA THR A 99 14.83 0.93 -7.39
C THR A 99 14.50 1.89 -6.26
N PRO A 100 15.49 2.34 -5.45
CA PRO A 100 15.25 3.31 -4.38
C PRO A 100 14.46 4.55 -4.82
N GLU A 101 14.82 5.14 -5.96
CA GLU A 101 14.17 6.34 -6.50
C GLU A 101 12.73 6.07 -6.93
N ALA A 102 12.49 4.95 -7.61
CA ALA A 102 11.16 4.58 -8.09
C ALA A 102 10.22 4.20 -6.92
N ILE A 103 10.74 3.59 -5.87
CA ILE A 103 10.00 3.28 -4.64
C ILE A 103 9.54 4.58 -3.99
N HIS A 104 10.45 5.54 -3.79
CA HIS A 104 10.13 6.85 -3.20
C HIS A 104 9.09 7.61 -4.04
N GLU A 105 9.28 7.64 -5.37
CA GLU A 105 8.34 8.27 -6.30
C GLU A 105 6.95 7.63 -6.21
N ASP A 106 6.87 6.30 -6.27
CA ASP A 106 5.59 5.59 -6.26
C ASP A 106 4.83 5.82 -4.95
N ILE A 107 5.52 5.82 -3.81
CA ILE A 107 4.91 6.15 -2.51
C ILE A 107 4.42 7.60 -2.52
N SER A 108 5.21 8.56 -3.01
CA SER A 108 4.82 9.97 -3.09
C SER A 108 3.55 10.16 -3.92
N VAL A 109 3.50 9.55 -5.10
CA VAL A 109 2.32 9.61 -5.98
C VAL A 109 1.11 8.94 -5.34
N SER A 110 1.29 7.80 -4.65
CA SER A 110 0.19 7.13 -3.95
C SER A 110 -0.38 7.99 -2.81
N LEU A 111 0.48 8.61 -1.99
CA LEU A 111 0.05 9.49 -0.90
C LEU A 111 -0.72 10.71 -1.42
N ASP A 112 -0.22 11.36 -2.47
CA ASP A 112 -0.91 12.48 -3.13
C ASP A 112 -2.27 12.04 -3.71
N THR A 113 -2.32 10.88 -4.35
CA THR A 113 -3.56 10.35 -4.96
C THR A 113 -4.59 9.95 -3.92
N LEU A 114 -4.15 9.35 -2.81
CA LEU A 114 -4.97 8.97 -1.65
C LEU A 114 -5.34 10.18 -0.77
N GLN A 115 -4.67 11.33 -0.96
CA GLN A 115 -4.85 12.56 -0.21
C GLN A 115 -4.58 12.35 1.29
N THR A 116 -3.46 11.70 1.60
CA THR A 116 -3.02 11.36 2.97
C THR A 116 -1.52 11.54 3.09
N ASP A 117 -1.02 11.66 4.30
CA ASP A 117 0.41 11.79 4.61
C ASP A 117 1.10 10.45 4.87
N HIS A 118 0.33 9.37 5.05
CA HIS A 118 0.85 8.03 5.29
C HIS A 118 -0.08 6.93 4.78
N VAL A 119 0.48 5.72 4.66
CA VAL A 119 -0.28 4.46 4.53
C VAL A 119 0.20 3.47 5.59
N GLU A 120 -0.69 2.61 6.06
CA GLU A 120 -0.35 1.62 7.07
C GLU A 120 0.50 0.48 6.49
N LEU A 121 0.23 0.10 5.24
CA LEU A 121 0.93 -1.00 4.58
C LEU A 121 1.32 -0.59 3.15
N PHE A 122 2.59 -0.79 2.81
CA PHE A 122 3.07 -0.63 1.44
C PHE A 122 3.79 -1.89 0.99
N ALA A 123 3.44 -2.42 -0.18
CA ALA A 123 4.09 -3.58 -0.76
C ALA A 123 4.75 -3.27 -2.10
N LEU A 124 5.90 -3.89 -2.38
CA LEU A 124 6.43 -3.93 -3.74
C LEU A 124 5.59 -4.88 -4.58
N HIS A 125 5.06 -4.38 -5.70
CA HIS A 125 4.10 -5.09 -6.55
C HIS A 125 4.78 -6.10 -7.47
N ARG A 126 6.08 -5.92 -7.74
CA ARG A 126 6.95 -6.78 -8.53
C ARG A 126 8.33 -6.87 -7.86
N ASP A 127 9.12 -7.85 -8.28
CA ASP A 127 10.55 -7.92 -8.00
C ASP A 127 11.36 -7.30 -9.15
N ASN A 128 12.61 -7.00 -8.87
CA ASN A 128 13.66 -6.76 -9.86
C ASN A 128 14.89 -7.57 -9.46
N PRO A 129 15.07 -8.79 -10.02
CA PRO A 129 16.18 -9.66 -9.67
C PRO A 129 17.57 -9.09 -10.02
N ASP A 130 17.63 -8.07 -10.88
CA ASP A 130 18.89 -7.41 -11.26
C ASP A 130 19.37 -6.40 -10.20
N VAL A 131 18.55 -6.14 -9.17
CA VAL A 131 18.90 -5.27 -8.03
C VAL A 131 19.09 -6.12 -6.80
N GLU A 132 20.17 -5.89 -6.06
CA GLU A 132 20.39 -6.53 -4.77
C GLU A 132 19.28 -6.19 -3.77
N VAL A 133 18.97 -7.12 -2.88
CA VAL A 133 17.87 -6.96 -1.90
C VAL A 133 18.17 -5.83 -0.91
N GLY A 134 19.43 -5.68 -0.49
CA GLY A 134 19.83 -4.68 0.49
C GLY A 134 19.37 -3.25 0.16
N PRO A 135 19.76 -2.67 -0.98
CA PRO A 135 19.32 -1.34 -1.39
C PRO A 135 17.79 -1.17 -1.47
N ILE A 136 17.07 -2.23 -1.87
CA ILE A 136 15.60 -2.22 -1.91
C ILE A 136 15.03 -2.12 -0.48
N MET A 137 15.53 -2.96 0.43
CA MET A 137 15.06 -2.97 1.83
C MET A 137 15.42 -1.69 2.58
N GLU A 138 16.60 -1.10 2.31
CA GLU A 138 17.00 0.21 2.86
C GLU A 138 16.07 1.33 2.39
N ALA A 139 15.71 1.34 1.09
CA ALA A 139 14.76 2.32 0.55
C ALA A 139 13.38 2.18 1.20
N MET A 140 12.89 0.96 1.35
CA MET A 140 11.62 0.69 2.03
C MET A 140 11.67 1.09 3.52
N HIS A 141 12.79 0.78 4.19
CA HIS A 141 12.97 1.13 5.60
C HIS A 141 12.99 2.65 5.81
N LYS A 142 13.63 3.39 4.90
CA LYS A 142 13.63 4.85 4.97
C LYS A 142 12.22 5.44 4.94
N GLU A 143 11.32 4.91 4.13
CA GLU A 143 9.92 5.36 4.08
C GLU A 143 9.18 5.09 5.41
N VAL A 144 9.59 4.04 6.13
CA VAL A 144 9.08 3.75 7.48
C VAL A 144 9.65 4.75 8.50
N GLU A 145 10.94 5.06 8.43
CA GLU A 145 11.56 6.06 9.31
C GLU A 145 10.98 7.47 9.10
N ASP A 146 10.70 7.83 7.84
CA ASP A 146 10.08 9.10 7.47
C ASP A 146 8.58 9.14 7.86
N GLY A 147 8.03 8.04 8.41
CA GLY A 147 6.64 7.95 8.88
C GLY A 147 5.58 7.90 7.78
N ARG A 148 5.99 7.69 6.53
CA ARG A 148 5.11 7.65 5.36
C ARG A 148 4.46 6.27 5.15
N VAL A 149 5.11 5.23 5.68
CA VAL A 149 4.66 3.83 5.66
C VAL A 149 4.86 3.25 7.06
N TYR A 150 3.94 2.41 7.54
CA TYR A 150 4.09 1.81 8.88
C TYR A 150 4.54 0.35 8.84
N ALA A 151 4.17 -0.39 7.80
CA ALA A 151 4.67 -1.76 7.56
C ALA A 151 4.88 -1.99 6.07
N ILE A 152 5.90 -2.79 5.76
CA ILE A 152 6.32 -3.10 4.39
C ILE A 152 6.00 -4.55 4.04
N GLY A 153 5.79 -4.81 2.76
CA GLY A 153 5.49 -6.13 2.22
C GLY A 153 6.03 -6.33 0.82
N LEU A 154 5.95 -7.56 0.36
CA LEU A 154 6.40 -7.99 -0.95
C LEU A 154 5.27 -8.76 -1.65
N SER A 155 5.11 -8.55 -2.94
CA SER A 155 4.13 -9.23 -3.78
C SER A 155 4.80 -9.72 -5.06
N ASN A 156 4.48 -10.95 -5.48
CA ASN A 156 5.06 -11.57 -6.69
C ASN A 156 6.59 -11.74 -6.64
N TRP A 157 7.14 -11.89 -5.46
CA TRP A 157 8.54 -12.24 -5.26
C TRP A 157 8.68 -13.76 -5.13
N GLU A 158 9.80 -14.29 -5.61
CA GLU A 158 10.13 -15.69 -5.40
C GLU A 158 10.61 -15.94 -3.96
N LEU A 159 10.33 -17.14 -3.44
CA LEU A 159 10.63 -17.50 -2.06
C LEU A 159 12.10 -17.27 -1.64
N PRO A 160 13.11 -17.60 -2.46
CA PRO A 160 14.51 -17.31 -2.09
C PRO A 160 14.77 -15.82 -1.84
N ARG A 161 14.19 -14.95 -2.67
CA ARG A 161 14.31 -13.49 -2.54
C ARG A 161 13.58 -12.96 -1.30
N ILE A 162 12.44 -13.55 -0.95
CA ILE A 162 11.72 -13.21 0.29
C ILE A 162 12.55 -13.59 1.52
N ILE A 163 13.21 -14.76 1.50
CA ILE A 163 14.09 -15.21 2.58
C ILE A 163 15.26 -14.23 2.73
N GLU A 164 15.94 -13.88 1.64
CA GLU A 164 17.02 -12.91 1.62
C GLU A 164 16.59 -11.55 2.19
N ALA A 165 15.41 -11.06 1.80
CA ALA A 165 14.86 -9.80 2.31
C ALA A 165 14.59 -9.86 3.82
N ASN A 166 14.07 -10.97 4.34
CA ASN A 166 13.84 -11.15 5.77
C ASN A 166 15.16 -11.26 6.56
N GLU A 167 16.16 -11.95 6.02
CA GLU A 167 17.49 -12.05 6.65
C GLU A 167 18.20 -10.70 6.70
N TYR A 168 18.02 -9.87 5.66
CA TYR A 168 18.57 -8.50 5.63
C TYR A 168 17.88 -7.57 6.64
N ALA A 169 16.58 -7.73 6.87
CA ALA A 169 15.77 -6.86 7.73
C ALA A 169 15.94 -7.13 9.25
N VAL A 170 16.70 -8.14 9.64
CA VAL A 170 17.00 -8.48 11.05
C VAL A 170 18.24 -7.72 11.52
#